data_0f1effb486fadf32779422cc028c7e8a
#
_entry.id   0f1effb486fadf32779422cc028c7e8a
#
_cell.length_a   1.000
_cell.length_b   1.000
_cell.length_c   1.000
_cell.angle_alpha   90.00
_cell.angle_beta   90.00
_cell.angle_gamma   90.00
#
_symmetry.space_group_name_H-M   'P 1'
#
loop_
_entity.id
_entity.type
_entity.pdbx_description
1 polymer ?
#
loop_
_entity_poly.entity_id
_entity_poly.type
_entity_poly.pdbx_seq_one_letter_code
_entity_poly.pdbx_strand_id
1 'polypeptide(L)'
;MRKIVAVLVLLATLFSIAGCDGDAYEDRKEQAKYRRITADEAQVLMQREQDYLILDVRSHEEYAAGHIPHAINIPMEQFGEDPPKELPDRNQMIFVYCVKGIRSMNIANRLAHMGYKNIVEMGGIQDWHGGIEK
;
A
#
# COMPACT_ATOMS: atom_id res chain seq x y z
N MET A 1 -3.20 -73.71 21.67
CA MET A 1 -3.31 -74.07 20.27
C MET A 1 -4.30 -73.19 19.59
N ARG A 2 -3.95 -72.69 18.48
CA ARG A 2 -4.78 -72.01 17.51
C ARG A 2 -5.01 -70.54 17.85
N LYS A 3 -4.04 -69.77 17.56
CA LYS A 3 -4.00 -69.24 16.24
C LYS A 3 -5.23 -68.46 15.84
N ILE A 4 -5.48 -67.48 16.55
CA ILE A 4 -6.21 -66.40 15.98
C ILE A 4 -5.14 -65.39 15.63
N VAL A 5 -4.61 -65.60 14.47
CA VAL A 5 -4.02 -64.53 13.71
C VAL A 5 -5.17 -63.61 13.45
N ALA A 6 -5.35 -62.73 14.31
CA ALA A 6 -6.14 -61.58 14.05
C ALA A 6 -5.43 -60.91 12.89
N VAL A 7 -5.93 -61.13 11.74
CA VAL A 7 -5.71 -60.28 10.60
C VAL A 7 -6.37 -58.96 10.99
N LEU A 8 -5.64 -58.21 11.71
CA LEU A 8 -5.76 -56.81 11.68
C LEU A 8 -5.26 -56.39 10.29
N VAL A 9 -6.09 -56.68 9.34
CA VAL A 9 -6.10 -55.91 8.15
C VAL A 9 -6.46 -54.53 8.60
N LEU A 10 -5.45 -53.89 8.89
CA LEU A 10 -5.33 -52.50 8.83
C LEU A 10 -6.07 -52.02 7.62
N LEU A 11 -7.23 -51.58 7.80
CA LEU A 11 -7.84 -50.59 6.96
C LEU A 11 -7.04 -49.31 7.17
N ALA A 12 -5.89 -49.29 6.57
CA ALA A 12 -5.31 -48.06 6.18
C ALA A 12 -6.23 -47.48 5.14
N THR A 13 -7.31 -46.92 5.58
CA THR A 13 -8.01 -45.94 4.79
C THR A 13 -7.00 -44.82 4.53
N LEU A 14 -6.41 -44.91 3.43
CA LEU A 14 -5.79 -43.81 2.76
C LEU A 14 -6.86 -42.73 2.62
N PHE A 15 -6.97 -41.93 3.62
CA PHE A 15 -7.63 -40.66 3.51
C PHE A 15 -6.64 -39.77 2.79
N SER A 16 -6.54 -39.96 1.49
CA SER A 16 -5.97 -38.98 0.60
C SER A 16 -6.89 -37.77 0.62
N ILE A 17 -6.69 -36.95 1.62
CA ILE A 17 -7.16 -35.59 1.50
C ILE A 17 -6.15 -34.94 0.57
N ALA A 18 -6.44 -35.02 -0.70
CA ALA A 18 -5.89 -34.10 -1.65
C ALA A 18 -6.49 -32.73 -1.30
N GLY A 19 -5.93 -32.09 -0.31
CA GLY A 19 -6.20 -30.70 -0.03
C GLY A 19 -5.57 -29.87 -1.14
N CYS A 20 -6.34 -29.58 -2.16
CA CYS A 20 -6.01 -28.57 -3.17
C CYS A 20 -6.28 -27.17 -2.63
N ASP A 21 -5.83 -26.86 -1.43
CA ASP A 21 -6.03 -25.54 -0.84
C ASP A 21 -4.71 -24.75 -0.70
N GLY A 22 -3.64 -25.24 -1.37
CA GLY A 22 -2.33 -24.59 -1.31
C GLY A 22 -2.21 -23.35 -2.18
N ASP A 23 -2.97 -23.28 -3.26
CA ASP A 23 -2.72 -22.26 -4.29
C ASP A 23 -3.44 -20.93 -4.06
N ALA A 24 -4.50 -20.94 -3.29
CA ALA A 24 -5.25 -19.70 -2.99
C ALA A 24 -4.61 -18.86 -1.86
N TYR A 25 -3.67 -19.42 -1.12
CA TYR A 25 -3.05 -18.73 0.02
C TYR A 25 -1.74 -18.03 -0.34
N GLU A 26 -1.05 -18.49 -1.36
CA GLU A 26 0.21 -17.90 -1.81
C GLU A 26 0.00 -16.58 -2.56
N ASP A 27 -1.09 -16.44 -3.31
CA ASP A 27 -1.43 -15.20 -4.02
C ASP A 27 -1.78 -14.02 -3.11
N ARG A 28 -2.01 -14.25 -1.83
CA ARG A 28 -2.22 -13.17 -0.85
C ARG A 28 -0.94 -12.57 -0.29
N LYS A 29 0.20 -13.16 -0.57
CA LYS A 29 1.46 -12.72 0.05
C LYS A 29 2.11 -11.53 -0.62
N GLU A 30 1.63 -11.10 -1.78
CA GLU A 30 2.32 -10.08 -2.55
C GLU A 30 1.47 -8.89 -2.96
N GLN A 31 0.45 -8.57 -2.19
CA GLN A 31 -0.13 -7.25 -2.33
C GLN A 31 0.83 -6.26 -1.67
N ALA A 32 1.47 -5.48 -2.51
CA ALA A 32 2.26 -4.35 -2.07
C ALA A 32 1.40 -3.50 -1.14
N LYS A 33 1.87 -3.32 0.07
CA LYS A 33 1.07 -2.73 1.14
C LYS A 33 1.41 -1.26 1.30
N TYR A 34 0.40 -0.43 1.27
CA TYR A 34 0.47 0.94 1.77
C TYR A 34 -0.57 1.12 2.88
N ARG A 35 -0.36 2.11 3.73
CA ARG A 35 -1.36 2.47 4.76
C ARG A 35 -2.34 3.49 4.20
N ARG A 36 -3.59 3.40 4.63
CA ARG A 36 -4.58 4.43 4.40
C ARG A 36 -4.99 5.06 5.73
N ILE A 37 -4.96 6.36 5.77
CA ILE A 37 -5.40 7.14 6.92
C ILE A 37 -6.20 8.35 6.42
N THR A 38 -6.91 9.01 7.32
CA THR A 38 -7.58 10.27 7.01
C THR A 38 -6.58 11.43 6.93
N ALA A 39 -6.97 12.53 6.31
CA ALA A 39 -6.15 13.74 6.27
C ALA A 39 -5.85 14.28 7.67
N ASP A 40 -6.81 14.19 8.59
CA ASP A 40 -6.61 14.61 9.99
C ASP A 40 -5.61 13.72 10.71
N GLU A 41 -5.71 12.40 10.54
CA GLU A 41 -4.72 11.46 11.09
C GLU A 41 -3.33 11.70 10.51
N ALA A 42 -3.25 11.99 9.21
CA ALA A 42 -1.99 12.36 8.56
C ALA A 42 -1.37 13.62 9.18
N GLN A 43 -2.18 14.64 9.43
CA GLN A 43 -1.72 15.87 10.05
C GLN A 43 -1.14 15.62 11.46
N VAL A 44 -1.79 14.77 12.25
CA VAL A 44 -1.26 14.35 13.56
C VAL A 44 0.04 13.58 13.43
N LEU A 45 0.11 12.66 12.46
CA LEU A 45 1.32 11.86 12.23
C LEU A 45 2.50 12.74 11.78
N MET A 46 2.28 13.71 10.90
CA MET A 46 3.29 14.67 10.45
C MET A 46 3.89 15.50 11.61
N GLN A 47 3.13 15.75 12.67
CA GLN A 47 3.66 16.44 13.86
C GLN A 47 4.65 15.58 14.67
N ARG A 48 4.61 14.28 14.52
CA ARG A 48 5.46 13.33 15.25
C ARG A 48 6.65 12.84 14.45
N GLU A 49 6.50 12.85 13.14
CA GLU A 49 7.54 12.40 12.21
C GLU A 49 8.40 13.59 11.77
N GLN A 50 9.69 13.35 11.54
CA GLN A 50 10.63 14.41 11.14
C GLN A 50 11.15 14.25 9.72
N ASP A 51 11.19 13.02 9.23
CA ASP A 51 11.75 12.72 7.91
C ASP A 51 10.68 12.09 7.00
N TYR A 52 9.84 12.92 6.47
CA TYR A 52 8.81 12.51 5.53
C TYR A 52 8.73 13.44 4.32
N LEU A 53 8.08 12.98 3.28
CA LEU A 53 7.78 13.73 2.09
C LEU A 53 6.27 13.73 1.85
N ILE A 54 5.72 14.83 1.37
CA ILE A 54 4.32 14.94 0.96
C ILE A 54 4.28 14.99 -0.56
N LEU A 55 3.54 14.08 -1.17
CA LEU A 55 3.41 13.93 -2.61
C LEU A 55 2.00 14.27 -3.07
N ASP A 56 1.89 15.32 -3.85
CA ASP A 56 0.69 15.73 -4.56
C ASP A 56 0.70 15.11 -5.95
N VAL A 57 -0.28 14.24 -6.24
CA VAL A 57 -0.38 13.56 -7.54
C VAL A 57 -1.45 14.17 -8.46
N ARG A 58 -1.93 15.37 -8.11
CA ARG A 58 -2.83 16.16 -8.95
C ARG A 58 -2.08 16.80 -10.12
N SER A 59 -2.81 17.43 -11.02
CA SER A 59 -2.20 18.18 -12.11
C SER A 59 -1.34 19.34 -11.62
N HIS A 60 -0.44 19.85 -12.47
CA HIS A 60 0.35 21.03 -12.15
C HIS A 60 -0.51 22.26 -11.89
N GLU A 61 -1.61 22.42 -12.62
CA GLU A 61 -2.55 23.52 -12.46
C GLU A 61 -3.27 23.43 -11.11
N GLU A 62 -3.71 22.25 -10.70
CA GLU A 62 -4.33 22.02 -9.40
C GLU A 62 -3.35 22.34 -8.26
N TYR A 63 -2.11 21.89 -8.40
CA TYR A 63 -1.06 22.15 -7.42
C TYR A 63 -0.75 23.66 -7.31
N ALA A 64 -0.61 24.35 -8.43
CA ALA A 64 -0.34 25.80 -8.45
C ALA A 64 -1.50 26.61 -7.88
N ALA A 65 -2.73 26.15 -8.00
CA ALA A 65 -3.89 26.82 -7.42
C ALA A 65 -3.94 26.74 -5.88
N GLY A 66 -3.24 25.77 -5.30
CA GLY A 66 -3.10 25.58 -3.87
C GLY A 66 -2.78 24.13 -3.52
N HIS A 67 -1.83 23.93 -2.62
CA HIS A 67 -1.36 22.62 -2.20
C HIS A 67 -1.00 22.60 -0.72
N ILE A 68 -0.87 21.41 -0.17
CA ILE A 68 -0.43 21.24 1.21
C ILE A 68 1.01 21.75 1.35
N PRO A 69 1.33 22.55 2.39
CA PRO A 69 2.66 23.10 2.58
C PRO A 69 3.75 22.03 2.49
N HIS A 70 4.85 22.36 1.82
CA HIS A 70 6.01 21.51 1.56
C HIS A 70 5.76 20.30 0.65
N ALA A 71 4.56 20.13 0.09
CA ALA A 71 4.29 19.06 -0.87
C ALA A 71 5.09 19.29 -2.15
N ILE A 72 5.60 18.21 -2.72
CA ILE A 72 6.10 18.18 -4.08
C ILE A 72 5.00 17.66 -5.00
N ASN A 73 5.04 18.06 -6.26
CA ASN A 73 4.05 17.66 -7.25
C ASN A 73 4.66 16.75 -8.30
N ILE A 74 4.15 15.55 -8.39
CA ILE A 74 4.37 14.64 -9.52
C ILE A 74 2.98 14.21 -9.99
N PRO A 75 2.44 14.81 -11.04
CA PRO A 75 1.14 14.44 -11.57
C PRO A 75 1.06 12.95 -11.89
N MET A 76 -0.08 12.34 -11.62
CA MET A 76 -0.28 10.90 -11.82
C MET A 76 0.14 10.44 -13.23
N GLU A 77 -0.08 11.26 -14.25
CA GLU A 77 0.23 10.98 -15.66
C GLU A 77 1.74 10.89 -15.93
N GLN A 78 2.57 11.44 -15.04
CA GLN A 78 4.04 11.40 -15.18
C GLN A 78 4.67 10.15 -14.58
N PHE A 79 3.91 9.34 -13.85
CA PHE A 79 4.41 8.07 -13.32
C PHE A 79 4.55 7.03 -14.44
N GLY A 80 5.77 6.62 -14.70
CA GLY A 80 6.10 5.48 -15.57
C GLY A 80 6.12 4.15 -14.81
N GLU A 81 6.83 3.20 -15.35
CA GLU A 81 7.08 1.89 -14.71
C GLU A 81 8.25 1.96 -13.72
N ASP A 82 9.17 2.87 -13.96
CA ASP A 82 10.33 3.09 -13.10
C ASP A 82 10.02 4.04 -11.95
N PRO A 83 10.70 3.88 -10.80
CA PRO A 83 10.58 4.81 -9.69
C PRO A 83 10.96 6.23 -10.09
N PRO A 84 10.17 7.24 -9.67
CA PRO A 84 10.50 8.63 -9.93
C PRO A 84 11.85 9.01 -9.30
N LYS A 85 12.66 9.76 -10.05
CA LYS A 85 13.96 10.27 -9.56
C LYS A 85 13.81 11.23 -8.37
N GLU A 86 12.65 11.86 -8.25
CA GLU A 86 12.28 12.76 -7.14
C GLU A 86 12.07 12.00 -5.82
N LEU A 87 11.92 10.68 -5.88
CA LEU A 87 11.69 9.79 -4.75
C LEU A 87 12.82 8.75 -4.64
N PRO A 88 14.07 9.16 -4.35
CA PRO A 88 15.22 8.25 -4.40
C PRO A 88 15.27 7.25 -3.24
N ASP A 89 14.67 7.58 -2.09
CA ASP A 89 14.70 6.75 -0.89
C ASP A 89 13.42 5.93 -0.75
N ARG A 90 13.53 4.64 -0.96
CA ARG A 90 12.41 3.70 -0.82
C ARG A 90 11.98 3.41 0.62
N ASN A 91 12.74 3.84 1.59
CA ASN A 91 12.41 3.69 3.01
C ASN A 91 11.78 4.95 3.59
N GLN A 92 11.87 6.07 2.90
CA GLN A 92 11.29 7.33 3.35
C GLN A 92 9.77 7.21 3.48
N MET A 93 9.21 7.80 4.54
CA MET A 93 7.77 7.94 4.67
C MET A 93 7.27 8.96 3.64
N ILE A 94 6.31 8.55 2.83
CA ILE A 94 5.71 9.39 1.79
C ILE A 94 4.20 9.44 1.99
N PHE A 95 3.70 10.62 2.30
CA PHE A 95 2.28 10.91 2.31
C PHE A 95 1.82 11.23 0.90
N VAL A 96 0.81 10.54 0.41
CA VAL A 96 0.29 10.71 -0.95
C VAL A 96 -1.14 11.22 -0.89
N TYR A 97 -1.46 12.27 -1.62
CA TYR A 97 -2.80 12.82 -1.70
C TYR A 97 -3.18 13.30 -3.10
N CYS A 98 -4.48 13.43 -3.34
CA CYS A 98 -5.04 14.06 -4.53
C CYS A 98 -6.23 14.97 -4.13
N VAL A 99 -7.32 14.99 -4.90
CA VAL A 99 -8.51 15.75 -4.52
C VAL A 99 -9.41 14.96 -3.57
N LYS A 100 -9.76 13.73 -3.94
CA LYS A 100 -10.71 12.84 -3.21
C LYS A 100 -10.13 11.49 -2.80
N GLY A 101 -8.91 11.17 -3.17
CA GLY A 101 -8.25 9.93 -2.80
C GLY A 101 -8.19 8.85 -3.90
N ILE A 102 -8.80 9.04 -5.08
CA ILE A 102 -8.81 8.01 -6.13
C ILE A 102 -7.45 7.92 -6.83
N ARG A 103 -6.90 9.04 -7.29
CA ARG A 103 -5.58 9.11 -7.93
C ARG A 103 -4.46 8.73 -6.93
N SER A 104 -4.58 9.19 -5.70
CA SER A 104 -3.59 8.90 -4.65
C SER A 104 -3.55 7.43 -4.27
N MET A 105 -4.69 6.73 -4.21
CA MET A 105 -4.70 5.27 -4.02
C MET A 105 -4.01 4.53 -5.15
N ASN A 106 -4.26 4.95 -6.39
CA ASN A 106 -3.59 4.35 -7.55
C ASN A 106 -2.07 4.49 -7.45
N ILE A 107 -1.59 5.70 -7.18
CA ILE A 107 -0.15 5.96 -7.08
C ILE A 107 0.46 5.29 -5.84
N ALA A 108 -0.23 5.31 -4.69
CA ALA A 108 0.24 4.61 -3.50
C ALA A 108 0.45 3.11 -3.76
N ASN A 109 -0.48 2.48 -4.46
CA ASN A 109 -0.37 1.08 -4.86
C ASN A 109 0.82 0.86 -5.82
N ARG A 110 0.99 1.71 -6.81
CA ARG A 110 2.12 1.63 -7.76
C ARG A 110 3.46 1.80 -7.06
N LEU A 111 3.59 2.79 -6.19
CA LEU A 111 4.82 3.01 -5.41
C LEU A 111 5.15 1.81 -4.52
N ALA A 112 4.15 1.24 -3.87
CA ALA A 112 4.35 0.03 -3.07
C ALA A 112 4.86 -1.14 -3.93
N HIS A 113 4.35 -1.33 -5.15
CA HIS A 113 4.86 -2.34 -6.10
C HIS A 113 6.28 -2.01 -6.60
N MET A 114 6.66 -0.75 -6.65
CA MET A 114 8.03 -0.32 -6.98
C MET A 114 9.03 -0.53 -5.82
N GLY A 115 8.56 -1.04 -4.67
CA GLY A 115 9.41 -1.33 -3.52
C GLY A 115 9.49 -0.24 -2.47
N TYR A 116 8.65 0.80 -2.55
CA TYR A 116 8.54 1.80 -1.48
C TYR A 116 7.84 1.18 -0.28
N LYS A 117 8.47 1.26 0.89
CA LYS A 117 8.07 0.48 2.07
C LYS A 117 7.21 1.25 3.05
N ASN A 118 7.13 2.56 2.90
CA ASN A 118 6.49 3.42 3.90
C ASN A 118 5.56 4.46 3.25
N ILE A 119 4.64 3.99 2.44
CA ILE A 119 3.65 4.82 1.75
C ILE A 119 2.41 4.97 2.61
N VAL A 120 1.96 6.21 2.79
CA VAL A 120 0.77 6.60 3.54
C VAL A 120 -0.16 7.39 2.62
N GLU A 121 -1.23 6.76 2.17
CA GLU A 121 -2.28 7.42 1.40
C GLU A 121 -3.22 8.13 2.37
N MET A 122 -3.46 9.42 2.17
CA MET A 122 -4.20 10.25 3.11
C MET A 122 -5.44 10.92 2.51
N GLY A 123 -5.97 10.38 1.43
CA GLY A 123 -7.19 10.87 0.82
C GLY A 123 -6.99 12.10 -0.05
N GLY A 124 -7.74 13.13 0.20
CA GLY A 124 -7.78 14.31 -0.65
C GLY A 124 -7.64 15.62 0.09
N ILE A 125 -7.17 16.63 -0.65
CA ILE A 125 -7.06 18.00 -0.13
C ILE A 125 -8.41 18.58 0.30
N GLN A 126 -9.52 18.02 -0.16
CA GLN A 126 -10.85 18.42 0.29
C GLN A 126 -11.07 18.21 1.79
N ASP A 127 -10.42 17.20 2.35
CA ASP A 127 -10.54 16.83 3.76
C ASP A 127 -9.36 17.36 4.60
N TRP A 128 -8.49 18.12 3.98
CA TRP A 128 -7.34 18.73 4.66
C TRP A 128 -7.72 20.01 5.36
N HIS A 129 -7.51 20.08 6.67
CA HIS A 129 -7.83 21.24 7.52
C HIS A 129 -6.60 22.09 7.90
N GLY A 130 -5.42 21.73 7.41
CA GLY A 130 -4.21 22.51 7.60
C GLY A 130 -4.08 23.69 6.65
N GLY A 131 -2.95 24.36 6.69
CA GLY A 131 -2.64 25.47 5.78
C GLY A 131 -2.52 25.03 4.32
N ILE A 132 -2.63 26.01 3.42
CA ILE A 132 -2.46 25.83 1.97
C ILE A 132 -1.42 26.84 1.48
N GLU A 133 -0.51 26.39 0.65
CA GLU A 133 0.45 27.23 -0.09
C GLU A 133 0.04 27.36 -1.56
N LYS A 134 0.55 28.41 -2.23
CA LYS A 134 0.44 28.62 -3.68
C LYS A 134 1.82 28.83 -4.28
#